data_20d763b4bf0ec3b180ea860bd5cec185
#
_entry.id   20d763b4bf0ec3b180ea860bd5cec185
#
_cell.length_a   1.000
_cell.length_b   1.000
_cell.length_c   1.000
_cell.angle_alpha   90.00
_cell.angle_beta   90.00
_cell.angle_gamma   90.00
#
_symmetry.space_group_name_H-M   'P 1'
#
loop_
_entity.id
_entity.type
_entity.pdbx_description
1 polymer ?
#
loop_
_entity_poly.entity_id
_entity_poly.type
_entity_poly.pdbx_seq_one_letter_code
_entity_poly.pdbx_strand_id
1 'polypeptide(L)'
;MIVRQTGNVGKLSMPRLTTRVNLHSEEYRDNARAMRGLVDGLHTEVARIARGGSRAAMDKHKAAGKLPARERIRVLLDTGSPFLEFSQLAAHGMYGGDIACAGIITGIGRVAGRECVIVATTRRSRAAPTIPSR
;
A
#
# COMPACT_ATOMS: atom_id res chain seq x y z
N MET A 1 48.76 -2.33 -34.11
CA MET A 1 47.61 -1.79 -34.85
C MET A 1 46.40 -2.61 -34.39
N ILE A 2 45.63 -2.11 -33.42
CA ILE A 2 44.48 -2.83 -32.81
C ILE A 2 43.23 -2.22 -33.41
N VAL A 3 42.54 -3.00 -34.24
CA VAL A 3 41.24 -2.62 -34.83
C VAL A 3 40.17 -2.90 -33.80
N ARG A 4 39.55 -1.86 -33.23
CA ARG A 4 38.33 -1.96 -32.44
C ARG A 4 37.16 -2.15 -33.41
N GLN A 5 36.57 -3.32 -33.42
CA GLN A 5 35.25 -3.56 -34.00
C GLN A 5 34.18 -2.99 -33.05
N THR A 6 33.61 -1.85 -33.41
CA THR A 6 32.38 -1.35 -32.79
C THR A 6 31.21 -2.17 -33.33
N GLY A 7 30.82 -3.19 -32.57
CA GLY A 7 29.61 -3.93 -32.88
C GLY A 7 28.38 -3.02 -32.81
N ASN A 8 27.70 -2.92 -33.93
CA ASN A 8 26.40 -2.24 -34.07
C ASN A 8 25.38 -3.06 -33.28
N VAL A 9 25.09 -2.61 -32.04
CA VAL A 9 24.00 -3.16 -31.26
C VAL A 9 22.70 -2.71 -31.91
N GLY A 10 22.15 -3.54 -32.79
CA GLY A 10 20.87 -3.29 -33.43
C GLY A 10 19.82 -2.98 -32.35
N LYS A 11 19.14 -1.84 -32.50
CA LYS A 11 17.99 -1.50 -31.65
C LYS A 11 17.01 -2.65 -31.70
N LEU A 12 16.91 -3.44 -30.63
CA LEU A 12 15.84 -4.41 -30.40
C LEU A 12 14.53 -3.61 -30.28
N SER A 13 13.84 -3.46 -31.39
CA SER A 13 12.48 -2.93 -31.41
C SER A 13 11.56 -3.97 -30.79
N MET A 14 11.16 -3.75 -29.56
CA MET A 14 10.13 -4.59 -28.94
C MET A 14 8.79 -4.37 -29.69
N PRO A 15 8.08 -5.44 -30.08
CA PRO A 15 6.80 -5.31 -30.75
C PRO A 15 5.81 -4.59 -29.84
N ARG A 16 5.16 -3.56 -30.38
CA ARG A 16 4.14 -2.80 -29.65
C ARG A 16 2.85 -3.63 -29.60
N LEU A 17 2.38 -3.92 -28.40
CA LEU A 17 1.07 -4.55 -28.24
C LEU A 17 -0.03 -3.59 -28.71
N THR A 18 -0.85 -4.05 -29.64
CA THR A 18 -2.02 -3.31 -30.12
C THR A 18 -3.28 -3.85 -29.46
N THR A 19 -4.16 -2.99 -29.00
CA THR A 19 -5.46 -3.38 -28.46
C THR A 19 -6.54 -3.27 -29.53
N ARG A 20 -7.54 -4.16 -29.47
CA ARG A 20 -8.77 -4.09 -30.28
C ARG A 20 -9.94 -3.48 -29.52
N VAL A 21 -9.70 -2.97 -28.32
CA VAL A 21 -10.75 -2.39 -27.46
C VAL A 21 -11.30 -1.12 -28.10
N ASN A 22 -12.62 -1.09 -28.31
CA ASN A 22 -13.32 0.11 -28.76
C ASN A 22 -13.75 0.94 -27.55
N LEU A 23 -13.03 2.03 -27.28
CA LEU A 23 -13.30 2.93 -26.16
C LEU A 23 -14.65 3.66 -26.25
N HIS A 24 -15.29 3.66 -27.44
CA HIS A 24 -16.56 4.33 -27.68
C HIS A 24 -17.76 3.38 -27.64
N SER A 25 -17.54 2.08 -27.48
CA SER A 25 -18.64 1.12 -27.37
C SER A 25 -19.38 1.30 -26.04
N GLU A 26 -20.66 0.98 -26.03
CA GLU A 26 -21.51 1.02 -24.84
C GLU A 26 -21.01 0.02 -23.80
N GLU A 27 -20.66 -1.19 -24.23
CA GLU A 27 -20.07 -2.23 -23.39
C GLU A 27 -18.81 -1.73 -22.65
N TYR A 28 -17.90 -1.04 -23.37
CA TYR A 28 -16.70 -0.47 -22.73
C TYR A 28 -17.06 0.56 -21.66
N ARG A 29 -18.03 1.45 -21.95
CA ARG A 29 -18.46 2.49 -21.02
C ARG A 29 -19.07 1.91 -19.76
N ASP A 30 -19.87 0.87 -19.91
CA ASP A 30 -20.52 0.19 -18.78
C ASP A 30 -19.50 -0.56 -17.93
N ASN A 31 -18.59 -1.30 -18.56
CA ASN A 31 -17.49 -1.96 -17.85
C ASN A 31 -16.58 -0.95 -17.14
N ALA A 32 -16.28 0.17 -17.79
CA ALA A 32 -15.47 1.22 -17.17
C ALA A 32 -16.18 1.88 -15.99
N ARG A 33 -17.52 2.06 -16.06
CA ARG A 33 -18.32 2.58 -14.95
C ARG A 33 -18.33 1.61 -13.77
N ALA A 34 -18.57 0.34 -14.05
CA ALA A 34 -18.55 -0.72 -13.02
C ALA A 34 -17.17 -0.82 -12.34
N MET A 35 -16.10 -0.82 -13.13
CA MET A 35 -14.73 -0.87 -12.61
C MET A 35 -14.40 0.35 -11.74
N ARG A 36 -14.79 1.56 -12.16
CA ARG A 36 -14.60 2.77 -11.34
C ARG A 36 -15.30 2.64 -10.00
N GLY A 37 -16.54 2.13 -9.96
CA GLY A 37 -17.25 1.90 -8.70
C GLY A 37 -16.50 0.95 -7.76
N LEU A 38 -15.90 -0.12 -8.27
CA LEU A 38 -15.06 -1.03 -7.48
C LEU A 38 -13.79 -0.35 -6.97
N VAL A 39 -13.12 0.43 -7.82
CA VAL A 39 -11.90 1.18 -7.46
C VAL A 39 -12.19 2.24 -6.41
N ASP A 40 -13.29 2.98 -6.54
CA ASP A 40 -13.71 3.99 -5.58
C ASP A 40 -14.06 3.36 -4.20
N GLY A 41 -14.71 2.20 -4.22
CA GLY A 41 -14.95 1.39 -3.03
C GLY A 41 -13.63 0.97 -2.35
N LEU A 42 -12.67 0.48 -3.13
CA LEU A 42 -11.34 0.11 -2.64
C LEU A 42 -10.61 1.33 -2.03
N HIS A 43 -10.60 2.46 -2.71
CA HIS A 43 -9.97 3.68 -2.19
C HIS A 43 -10.61 4.14 -0.87
N THR A 44 -11.93 4.07 -0.77
CA THR A 44 -12.67 4.40 0.44
C THR A 44 -12.25 3.52 1.61
N GLU A 45 -12.13 2.22 1.36
CA GLU A 45 -11.73 1.25 2.39
C GLU A 45 -10.27 1.43 2.80
N VAL A 46 -9.36 1.61 1.86
CA VAL A 46 -7.95 1.92 2.14
C VAL A 46 -7.81 3.21 2.94
N ALA A 47 -8.57 4.26 2.60
CA ALA A 47 -8.58 5.51 3.36
C ALA A 47 -9.13 5.34 4.78
N ARG A 48 -10.13 4.46 4.97
CA ARG A 48 -10.65 4.10 6.29
C ARG A 48 -9.58 3.42 7.14
N ILE A 49 -8.90 2.44 6.57
CA ILE A 49 -7.81 1.69 7.21
C ILE A 49 -6.62 2.61 7.54
N ALA A 50 -6.28 3.52 6.64
CA ALA A 50 -5.17 4.47 6.82
C ALA A 50 -5.37 5.40 8.02
N ARG A 51 -6.61 5.71 8.38
CA ARG A 51 -6.91 6.49 9.60
C ARG A 51 -6.55 5.77 10.90
N GLY A 52 -6.39 4.46 10.87
CA GLY A 52 -6.10 3.64 12.05
C GLY A 52 -7.34 3.33 12.89
N GLY A 53 -7.13 3.12 14.18
CA GLY A 53 -8.20 2.83 15.13
C GLY A 53 -9.18 3.99 15.36
N SER A 54 -10.09 3.86 16.34
CA SER A 54 -11.04 4.91 16.66
C SER A 54 -10.35 6.23 17.05
N ARG A 55 -11.00 7.36 16.77
CA ARG A 55 -10.46 8.70 17.08
C ARG A 55 -10.09 8.81 18.57
N ALA A 56 -10.95 8.33 19.47
CA ALA A 56 -10.71 8.34 20.91
C ALA A 56 -9.46 7.53 21.30
N ALA A 57 -9.22 6.38 20.67
CA ALA A 57 -8.01 5.58 20.89
C ALA A 57 -6.75 6.30 20.40
N MET A 58 -6.83 6.99 19.28
CA MET A 58 -5.72 7.78 18.73
C MET A 58 -5.41 8.99 19.60
N ASP A 59 -6.42 9.71 20.08
CA ASP A 59 -6.27 10.87 20.95
C ASP A 59 -5.64 10.47 22.30
N LYS A 60 -6.10 9.37 22.89
CA LYS A 60 -5.49 8.81 24.11
C LYS A 60 -4.03 8.40 23.90
N HIS A 61 -3.70 7.88 22.70
CA HIS A 61 -2.33 7.47 22.36
C HIS A 61 -1.41 8.70 22.26
N LYS A 62 -1.89 9.76 21.60
CA LYS A 62 -1.17 11.05 21.48
C LYS A 62 -1.03 11.76 22.82
N ALA A 63 -2.07 11.78 23.63
CA ALA A 63 -2.03 12.35 25.00
C ALA A 63 -1.00 11.66 25.89
N ALA A 64 -0.71 10.38 25.64
CA ALA A 64 0.36 9.63 26.32
C ALA A 64 1.76 9.89 25.73
N GLY A 65 1.94 10.91 24.87
CA GLY A 65 3.21 11.27 24.23
C GLY A 65 3.71 10.27 23.18
N LYS A 66 2.83 9.39 22.67
CA LYS A 66 3.20 8.33 21.73
C LYS A 66 2.74 8.66 20.31
N LEU A 67 3.62 8.49 19.34
CA LEU A 67 3.28 8.66 17.93
C LEU A 67 2.54 7.42 17.40
N PRO A 68 1.47 7.60 16.62
CA PRO A 68 0.85 6.54 15.84
C PRO A 68 1.85 5.85 14.90
N ALA A 69 1.60 4.58 14.54
CA ALA A 69 2.55 3.80 13.75
C ALA A 69 2.91 4.47 12.40
N ARG A 70 1.92 5.00 11.66
CA ARG A 70 2.18 5.71 10.40
C ARG A 70 2.97 7.00 10.59
N GLU A 71 2.73 7.73 11.68
CA GLU A 71 3.52 8.93 12.02
C GLU A 71 4.98 8.57 12.34
N ARG A 72 5.21 7.45 13.05
CA ARG A 72 6.57 6.95 13.31
C ARG A 72 7.30 6.60 12.02
N ILE A 73 6.61 5.92 11.07
CA ILE A 73 7.16 5.61 9.75
C ILE A 73 7.49 6.92 9.02
N ARG A 74 6.56 7.88 8.98
CA ARG A 74 6.76 9.17 8.30
C ARG A 74 7.98 9.94 8.81
N VAL A 75 8.20 9.91 10.13
CA VAL A 75 9.37 10.58 10.76
C VAL A 75 10.68 9.82 10.51
N LEU A 76 10.59 8.49 10.33
CA LEU A 76 11.76 7.64 10.05
C LEU A 76 12.25 7.78 8.61
N LEU A 77 11.35 8.01 7.67
CA LEU A 77 11.67 8.09 6.25
C LEU A 77 12.42 9.38 5.90
N ASP A 78 13.31 9.30 4.92
CA ASP A 78 13.94 10.47 4.33
C ASP A 78 12.89 11.45 3.79
N THR A 79 13.11 12.73 3.96
CA THR A 79 12.20 13.79 3.51
C THR A 79 11.90 13.65 2.01
N GLY A 80 10.62 13.60 1.66
CA GLY A 80 10.16 13.45 0.27
C GLY A 80 10.29 12.04 -0.30
N SER A 81 10.77 11.06 0.48
CA SER A 81 10.84 9.66 0.05
C SER A 81 9.45 9.02 0.06
N PRO A 82 9.08 8.27 -0.99
CA PRO A 82 7.83 7.50 -0.99
C PRO A 82 7.92 6.31 -0.03
N PHE A 83 6.75 5.89 0.48
CA PHE A 83 6.60 4.66 1.24
C PHE A 83 5.64 3.71 0.52
N LEU A 84 6.13 2.55 0.11
CA LEU A 84 5.33 1.49 -0.50
C LEU A 84 4.80 0.58 0.61
N GLU A 85 3.58 0.86 1.08
CA GLU A 85 2.91 0.05 2.11
C GLU A 85 2.33 -1.22 1.51
N PHE A 86 2.59 -2.37 2.14
CA PHE A 86 2.05 -3.68 1.73
C PHE A 86 0.86 -4.07 2.60
N SER A 87 -0.01 -4.92 2.02
CA SER A 87 -1.06 -5.63 2.74
C SER A 87 -1.96 -4.73 3.59
N GLN A 88 -2.31 -3.54 3.08
CA GLN A 88 -3.20 -2.60 3.77
C GLN A 88 -4.55 -3.22 4.14
N LEU A 89 -5.04 -4.16 3.33
CA LEU A 89 -6.30 -4.89 3.53
C LEU A 89 -6.14 -6.19 4.34
N ALA A 90 -4.97 -6.46 4.92
CA ALA A 90 -4.79 -7.66 5.73
C ALA A 90 -5.81 -7.71 6.88
N ALA A 91 -6.45 -8.87 7.07
CA ALA A 91 -7.54 -9.11 8.01
C ALA A 91 -8.82 -8.29 7.74
N HIS A 92 -8.98 -7.73 6.52
CA HIS A 92 -10.21 -7.04 6.13
C HIS A 92 -11.42 -8.00 6.25
N GLY A 93 -12.51 -7.52 6.86
CA GLY A 93 -13.71 -8.32 7.10
C GLY A 93 -13.57 -9.42 8.16
N MET A 94 -12.41 -9.59 8.79
CA MET A 94 -12.19 -10.51 9.90
C MET A 94 -12.41 -9.81 11.26
N TYR A 95 -12.70 -10.60 12.28
CA TYR A 95 -12.82 -10.12 13.67
C TYR A 95 -13.79 -8.94 13.87
N GLY A 96 -14.92 -8.93 13.16
CA GLY A 96 -15.90 -7.85 13.23
C GLY A 96 -15.50 -6.54 12.55
N GLY A 97 -14.43 -6.55 11.75
CA GLY A 97 -13.96 -5.38 11.01
C GLY A 97 -13.10 -4.39 11.81
N ASP A 98 -12.81 -4.67 13.07
CA ASP A 98 -12.13 -3.72 13.98
C ASP A 98 -10.60 -3.71 13.87
N ILE A 99 -10.02 -4.67 13.15
CA ILE A 99 -8.57 -4.81 13.04
C ILE A 99 -8.12 -4.40 11.64
N ALA A 100 -7.64 -3.18 11.52
CA ALA A 100 -7.02 -2.70 10.29
C ALA A 100 -5.59 -3.27 10.12
N CYS A 101 -5.22 -3.62 8.88
CA CYS A 101 -3.88 -4.12 8.48
C CYS A 101 -3.31 -5.20 9.43
N ALA A 102 -4.14 -6.10 9.94
CA ALA A 102 -3.77 -7.16 10.89
C ALA A 102 -2.95 -6.67 12.12
N GLY A 103 -3.00 -5.39 12.44
CA GLY A 103 -2.23 -4.79 13.54
C GLY A 103 -0.76 -4.52 13.23
N ILE A 104 -0.35 -4.66 11.96
CA ILE A 104 1.04 -4.46 11.50
C ILE A 104 1.03 -3.63 10.22
N ILE A 105 1.92 -2.65 10.13
CA ILE A 105 2.19 -1.92 8.89
C ILE A 105 3.55 -2.37 8.39
N THR A 106 3.58 -2.86 7.16
CA THR A 106 4.81 -3.29 6.48
C THR A 106 4.97 -2.56 5.16
N GLY A 107 6.19 -2.27 4.76
CA GLY A 107 6.44 -1.61 3.50
C GLY A 107 7.93 -1.38 3.24
N ILE A 108 8.21 -0.80 2.08
CA ILE A 108 9.54 -0.37 1.69
C ILE A 108 9.59 1.15 1.68
N GLY A 109 10.65 1.71 2.25
CA GLY A 109 10.92 3.13 2.24
C GLY A 109 12.41 3.42 2.36
N ARG A 110 12.81 4.67 2.11
CA ARG A 110 14.21 5.07 2.20
C ARG A 110 14.51 5.67 3.56
N VAL A 111 15.58 5.19 4.20
CA VAL A 111 16.08 5.68 5.49
C VAL A 111 17.59 5.92 5.35
N ALA A 112 18.03 7.13 5.60
CA ALA A 112 19.44 7.56 5.45
C ALA A 112 20.03 7.17 4.09
N GLY A 113 19.29 7.42 3.01
CA GLY A 113 19.68 7.13 1.63
C GLY A 113 19.61 5.67 1.21
N ARG A 114 19.17 4.76 2.08
CA ARG A 114 19.08 3.30 1.80
C ARG A 114 17.65 2.82 1.78
N GLU A 115 17.31 1.94 0.85
CA GLU A 115 16.02 1.26 0.82
C GLU A 115 15.96 0.19 1.92
N CYS A 116 14.94 0.28 2.75
CA CYS A 116 14.74 -0.58 3.90
C CYS A 116 13.33 -1.17 3.90
N VAL A 117 13.21 -2.41 4.33
CA VAL A 117 11.92 -2.99 4.73
C VAL A 117 11.61 -2.51 6.15
N ILE A 118 10.45 -1.90 6.31
CA ILE A 118 10.01 -1.32 7.57
C ILE A 118 8.81 -2.12 8.08
N VAL A 119 8.86 -2.51 9.35
CA VAL A 119 7.76 -3.19 10.04
C VAL A 119 7.41 -2.39 11.29
N ALA A 120 6.17 -1.92 11.36
CA ALA A 120 5.66 -1.17 12.50
C ALA A 120 4.38 -1.81 13.05
N THR A 121 4.39 -2.18 14.33
CA THR A 121 3.18 -2.65 14.99
C THR A 121 2.26 -1.49 15.32
N THR A 122 0.96 -1.66 15.04
CA THR A 122 -0.09 -0.77 15.55
C THR A 122 -0.48 -1.24 16.94
N ARG A 123 -0.90 -0.32 17.82
CA ARG A 123 -1.40 -0.73 19.12
C ARG A 123 -2.71 -1.48 18.93
N ARG A 124 -2.74 -2.77 19.25
CA ARG A 124 -3.95 -3.56 19.30
C ARG A 124 -4.95 -2.93 20.28
N SER A 125 -6.15 -2.65 19.84
CA SER A 125 -7.31 -2.61 20.72
C SER A 125 -7.39 -3.95 21.46
N ARG A 126 -7.77 -3.96 22.73
CA ARG A 126 -7.66 -5.08 23.69
C ARG A 126 -8.41 -6.38 23.35
N ALA A 127 -8.93 -6.54 22.17
CA ALA A 127 -9.68 -7.73 21.77
C ALA A 127 -8.98 -8.47 20.62
N ALA A 128 -7.79 -9.03 20.88
CA ALA A 128 -7.37 -10.15 20.06
C ALA A 128 -8.05 -11.40 20.64
N PRO A 129 -8.93 -12.07 19.89
CA PRO A 129 -9.37 -13.39 20.30
C PRO A 129 -8.13 -14.29 20.37
N THR A 130 -7.96 -14.94 21.50
CA THR A 130 -6.99 -16.03 21.66
C THR A 130 -7.37 -17.07 20.61
N ILE A 131 -6.49 -17.31 19.66
CA ILE A 131 -6.67 -18.41 18.71
C ILE A 131 -6.56 -19.67 19.57
N PRO A 132 -7.61 -20.51 19.70
CA PRO A 132 -7.46 -21.76 20.40
C PRO A 132 -6.42 -22.60 19.63
N SER A 133 -5.37 -23.02 20.31
CA SER A 133 -4.41 -24.02 19.82
C SER A 133 -5.22 -25.29 19.52
N ARG A 134 -5.14 -25.77 18.27
CA ARG A 134 -5.56 -27.15 17.96
C ARG A 134 -4.53 -28.14 18.48
#